data_46f4e882a334797de2a826b10932626b
#
_entry.id   46f4e882a334797de2a826b10932626b
#
_cell.length_a   1.000
_cell.length_b   1.000
_cell.length_c   1.000
_cell.angle_alpha   90.00
_cell.angle_beta   90.00
_cell.angle_gamma   90.00
#
_symmetry.space_group_name_H-M   'P 1'
#
loop_
_entity.id
_entity.type
_entity.pdbx_description
1 polymer ?
#
loop_
_entity_poly.entity_id
_entity_poly.type
_entity_poly.pdbx_seq_one_letter_code
_entity_poly.pdbx_strand_id
1 'polypeptide(L)'
;MDIHVIPNAAFTKADGEHDGALRVRLHAPPVDGKANLALMAWLAETLGLAKRDVELVRGQTSKRKQLRVSAAACVKADWSTLKT
;
A
#
# COMPACT_ATOMS: atom_id res chain seq x y z
N MET A 1 2.49 -9.03 0.33
CA MET A 1 3.15 -7.89 1.02
C MET A 1 2.22 -7.39 2.11
N ASP A 2 2.72 -7.32 3.31
CA ASP A 2 1.95 -6.85 4.46
C ASP A 2 2.18 -5.36 4.69
N ILE A 3 1.11 -4.61 4.83
CA ILE A 3 1.16 -3.18 5.06
C ILE A 3 0.33 -2.82 6.29
N HIS A 4 0.94 -2.03 7.18
CA HIS A 4 0.23 -1.45 8.31
C HIS A 4 -0.13 -0.01 7.97
N VAL A 5 -1.41 0.28 7.85
CA VAL A 5 -1.89 1.60 7.43
C VAL A 5 -2.19 2.49 8.62
N ILE A 6 -1.69 3.72 8.56
CA ILE A 6 -2.03 4.78 9.52
C ILE A 6 -2.81 5.83 8.72
N PRO A 7 -4.15 5.83 8.79
CA PRO A 7 -4.96 6.75 8.00
C PRO A 7 -4.93 8.17 8.59
N ASN A 8 -5.56 9.08 7.91
CA ASN A 8 -5.74 10.46 8.37
C ASN A 8 -4.43 11.23 8.50
N ALA A 9 -3.41 10.84 7.74
CA ALA A 9 -2.14 11.55 7.70
C ALA A 9 -2.22 12.77 6.78
N ALA A 10 -1.32 13.72 6.96
CA ALA A 10 -1.28 14.92 6.15
C ALA A 10 -0.94 14.61 4.68
N PHE A 11 -0.14 13.59 4.44
CA PHE A 11 0.21 13.11 3.11
C PHE A 11 0.57 11.63 3.18
N THR A 12 0.58 10.95 2.03
CA THR A 12 0.86 9.52 1.97
C THR A 12 2.35 9.28 1.78
N LYS A 13 2.93 8.43 2.64
CA LYS A 13 4.33 8.02 2.50
C LYS A 13 4.59 6.72 3.23
N ALA A 14 5.58 5.97 2.76
CA ALA A 14 6.12 4.83 3.48
C ALA A 14 6.91 5.33 4.69
N ASP A 15 6.74 4.69 5.84
CA ASP A 15 7.30 5.12 7.10
C ASP A 15 7.99 3.95 7.82
N GLY A 16 8.90 3.29 7.11
CA GLY A 16 9.68 2.20 7.67
C GLY A 16 8.92 0.90 7.81
N GLU A 17 9.57 -0.08 8.44
CA GLU A 17 9.03 -1.41 8.65
C GLU A 17 8.80 -1.64 10.14
N HIS A 18 7.69 -2.30 10.49
CA HIS A 18 7.33 -2.58 11.86
C HIS A 18 6.60 -3.92 11.92
N ASP A 19 7.07 -4.83 12.76
CA ASP A 19 6.49 -6.18 12.94
C ASP A 19 6.31 -6.94 11.63
N GLY A 20 7.29 -6.84 10.73
CA GLY A 20 7.26 -7.54 9.45
C GLY A 20 6.33 -6.92 8.42
N ALA A 21 5.78 -5.75 8.69
CA ALA A 21 4.92 -5.03 7.76
C ALA A 21 5.50 -3.67 7.43
N LEU A 22 5.32 -3.24 6.19
CA LEU A 22 5.65 -1.88 5.78
C LEU A 22 4.61 -0.94 6.39
N ARG A 23 5.04 0.05 7.15
CA ARG A 23 4.13 1.04 7.69
C ARG A 23 3.94 2.17 6.67
N VAL A 24 2.68 2.46 6.34
CA VAL A 24 2.33 3.51 5.39
C VAL A 24 1.40 4.51 6.07
N ARG A 25 1.84 5.75 6.13
CA ARG A 25 0.97 6.87 6.53
C ARG A 25 0.14 7.24 5.31
N LEU A 26 -1.16 7.23 5.46
CA LEU A 26 -2.09 7.36 4.34
C LEU A 26 -2.94 8.61 4.47
N HIS A 27 -2.87 9.46 3.47
CA HIS A 27 -3.73 10.65 3.39
C HIS A 27 -5.11 10.22 2.85
N ALA A 28 -5.91 9.64 3.73
CA ALA A 28 -7.26 9.21 3.44
C ALA A 28 -8.05 9.14 4.74
N PRO A 29 -9.37 9.37 4.70
CA PRO A 29 -10.18 9.22 5.90
C PRO A 29 -10.20 7.74 6.33
N PRO A 30 -10.45 7.45 7.62
CA PRO A 30 -10.51 6.07 8.11
C PRO A 30 -11.82 5.38 7.71
N VAL A 31 -12.16 5.45 6.44
CA VAL A 31 -13.31 4.79 5.83
C VAL A 31 -12.75 3.69 4.94
N ASP A 32 -13.07 2.45 5.24
CA ASP A 32 -12.42 1.28 4.67
C ASP A 32 -12.30 1.29 3.15
N GLY A 33 -13.38 1.51 2.43
CA GLY A 33 -13.35 1.54 0.97
C GLY A 33 -12.43 2.62 0.41
N LYS A 34 -12.48 3.81 0.98
CA LYS A 34 -11.65 4.94 0.53
C LYS A 34 -10.18 4.72 0.87
N ALA A 35 -9.89 4.23 2.07
CA ALA A 35 -8.52 3.93 2.48
C ALA A 35 -7.91 2.84 1.61
N ASN A 36 -8.67 1.79 1.31
CA ASN A 36 -8.21 0.69 0.47
C ASN A 36 -7.86 1.17 -0.95
N LEU A 37 -8.73 1.95 -1.56
CA LEU A 37 -8.51 2.50 -2.89
C LEU A 37 -7.30 3.43 -2.93
N ALA A 38 -7.18 4.30 -1.94
CA ALA A 38 -6.05 5.22 -1.85
C ALA A 38 -4.72 4.48 -1.69
N LEU A 39 -4.71 3.43 -0.87
CA LEU A 39 -3.52 2.61 -0.65
C LEU A 39 -3.09 1.90 -1.92
N MET A 40 -4.02 1.25 -2.61
CA MET A 40 -3.71 0.53 -3.85
C MET A 40 -3.22 1.49 -4.95
N ALA A 41 -3.86 2.65 -5.08
CA ALA A 41 -3.45 3.66 -6.06
C ALA A 41 -2.04 4.18 -5.75
N TRP A 42 -1.75 4.47 -4.48
CA TRP A 42 -0.44 4.94 -4.06
C TRP A 42 0.64 3.90 -4.33
N LEU A 43 0.37 2.64 -3.99
CA LEU A 43 1.35 1.57 -4.18
C LEU A 43 1.65 1.36 -5.67
N ALA A 44 0.62 1.32 -6.52
CA ALA A 44 0.79 1.18 -7.96
C ALA A 44 1.61 2.34 -8.52
N GLU A 45 1.28 3.56 -8.17
CA GLU A 45 2.00 4.74 -8.62
C GLU A 45 3.46 4.73 -8.17
N THR A 46 3.69 4.39 -6.89
CA THR A 46 5.03 4.36 -6.32
C THR A 46 5.91 3.31 -7.00
N LEU A 47 5.34 2.17 -7.35
CA LEU A 47 6.05 1.09 -8.03
C LEU A 47 6.12 1.25 -9.55
N GLY A 48 5.45 2.27 -10.10
CA GLY A 48 5.40 2.47 -11.55
C GLY A 48 4.52 1.47 -12.27
N LEU A 49 3.44 1.01 -11.63
CA LEU A 49 2.56 -0.02 -12.16
C LEU A 49 1.16 0.51 -12.41
N ALA A 50 0.36 -0.25 -13.18
CA ALA A 50 -1.06 0.04 -13.32
C ALA A 50 -1.80 -0.40 -12.05
N LYS A 51 -2.94 0.26 -11.76
CA LYS A 51 -3.74 -0.10 -10.58
C LYS A 51 -4.19 -1.55 -10.59
N ARG A 52 -4.48 -2.09 -11.77
CA ARG A 52 -4.92 -3.50 -11.91
C ARG A 52 -3.85 -4.51 -11.52
N ASP A 53 -2.59 -4.08 -11.43
CA ASP A 53 -1.47 -4.94 -11.05
C ASP A 53 -1.36 -5.12 -9.54
N VAL A 54 -2.12 -4.35 -8.78
CA VAL A 54 -2.13 -4.38 -7.31
C VAL A 54 -3.49 -4.85 -6.84
N GLU A 55 -3.50 -5.86 -5.95
CA GLU A 55 -4.73 -6.44 -5.42
C GLU A 55 -4.69 -6.45 -3.90
N LEU A 56 -5.80 -6.08 -3.28
CA LEU A 56 -5.98 -6.22 -1.84
C LEU A 56 -6.49 -7.63 -1.55
N VAL A 57 -5.68 -8.44 -0.89
CA VAL A 57 -5.98 -9.84 -0.62
C VAL A 57 -6.72 -10.00 0.70
N ARG A 58 -6.29 -9.30 1.74
CA ARG A 58 -6.87 -9.38 3.08
C ARG A 58 -6.81 -8.03 3.77
N GLY A 59 -7.64 -7.87 4.80
CA GLY A 59 -7.63 -6.70 5.65
C GLY A 59 -8.49 -5.54 5.15
N GLN A 60 -9.58 -5.83 4.45
CA GLN A 60 -10.47 -4.81 3.90
C GLN A 60 -10.98 -3.85 4.98
N THR A 61 -11.19 -4.34 6.20
CA THR A 61 -11.68 -3.56 7.33
C THR A 61 -10.64 -3.44 8.44
N SER A 62 -9.39 -3.75 8.17
CA SER A 62 -8.31 -3.77 9.15
C SER A 62 -7.24 -2.74 8.79
N LYS A 63 -6.51 -2.25 9.78
CA LYS A 63 -5.34 -1.39 9.55
C LYS A 63 -4.17 -2.20 8.97
N ARG A 64 -4.10 -3.49 9.27
CA ARG A 64 -3.10 -4.38 8.67
C ARG A 64 -3.71 -5.04 7.46
N LYS A 65 -3.11 -4.77 6.29
CA LYS A 65 -3.62 -5.22 5.01
C LYS A 65 -2.58 -6.04 4.29
N GLN A 66 -3.04 -7.01 3.51
CA GLN A 66 -2.16 -7.81 2.67
C GLN A 66 -2.48 -7.51 1.21
N LEU A 67 -1.48 -7.04 0.49
CA LEU A 67 -1.59 -6.72 -0.93
C LEU A 67 -0.72 -7.67 -1.75
N ARG A 68 -1.13 -7.89 -2.98
CA ARG A 68 -0.40 -8.72 -3.92
C ARG A 68 -0.17 -7.94 -5.21
N VAL A 69 1.06 -8.00 -5.71
CA VAL A 69 1.43 -7.45 -7.01
C VAL A 69 1.48 -8.61 -8.00
N SER A 70 0.89 -8.44 -9.19
CA SER A 70 0.89 -9.50 -10.19
C SER A 70 2.32 -9.94 -10.52
N ALA A 71 2.51 -11.23 -10.88
CA ALA A 71 3.83 -11.77 -11.13
C ALA A 71 4.58 -11.00 -12.23
N ALA A 72 3.90 -10.65 -13.32
CA ALA A 72 4.50 -9.89 -14.42
C ALA A 72 4.90 -8.48 -13.97
N ALA A 73 4.06 -7.83 -13.18
CA ALA A 73 4.33 -6.48 -12.68
C ALA A 73 5.42 -6.49 -11.60
N CYS A 74 5.51 -7.53 -10.79
CA CYS A 74 6.49 -7.64 -9.71
C CYS A 74 7.92 -7.57 -10.24
N VAL A 75 8.18 -8.12 -11.41
CA VAL A 75 9.51 -8.13 -12.03
C VAL A 75 9.95 -6.72 -12.43
N LYS A 76 9.03 -5.89 -12.90
CA LYS A 76 9.35 -4.54 -13.40
C LYS A 76 9.07 -3.44 -12.37
N ALA A 77 8.57 -3.79 -11.20
CA ALA A 77 8.26 -2.80 -10.17
C ALA A 77 9.52 -2.17 -9.59
N ASP A 78 9.43 -0.90 -9.28
CA ASP A 78 10.53 -0.17 -8.63
C ASP A 78 10.38 -0.25 -7.11
N TRP A 79 10.91 -1.31 -6.54
CA TRP A 79 10.82 -1.56 -5.10
C TRP A 79 11.69 -0.63 -4.26
N SER A 80 12.66 0.05 -4.88
CA SER A 80 13.59 0.91 -4.15
C SER A 80 12.89 2.11 -3.51
N THR A 81 11.79 2.57 -4.10
CA THR A 81 11.03 3.71 -3.59
C THR A 81 10.32 3.42 -2.27
N LEU A 82 10.16 2.15 -1.91
CA LEU A 82 9.54 1.76 -0.64
C LEU A 82 10.54 1.70 0.52
N LYS A 83 11.83 1.80 0.23
CA LYS A 83 12.87 1.83 1.27
C LYS A 83 13.01 3.25 1.78
N THR A 84 12.78 3.44 3.04
CA THR A 84 12.84 4.77 3.66
C THR A 84 13.97 4.86 4.68
#